data_9e81ad01b7798115a76d62e2f61353b1
#
_entry.id   9e81ad01b7798115a76d62e2f61353b1
#
_cell.length_a   1.000
_cell.length_b   1.000
_cell.length_c   1.000
_cell.angle_alpha   90.00
_cell.angle_beta   90.00
_cell.angle_gamma   90.00
#
_symmetry.space_group_name_H-M   'P 1'
#
loop_
_entity.id
_entity.type
_entity.pdbx_description
1 polymer ?
#
loop_
_entity_poly.entity_id
_entity_poly.type
_entity_poly.pdbx_seq_one_letter_code
_entity_poly.pdbx_strand_id
1 'polypeptide(L)'
;ISSISYDINNLPQKILYNDGRKASYVYDAEGNKHSVQYTLTAMTNTLPQMPVMQSADAASANAVNGQKVINYCGNIIYYGDETIVLNDVGYAKYDKGGNLSFHYYLKDHLGDNRVVVNESGAIEQINDYYPTGALMGSSTNGDVQRYKYNGKELDRMNGLDWHDYGARNYDAAIVIWNTLDKLAEKDYSHAPYGYCGNNPMRYLDIKGHEKLDALSQKARNYKRLEPEIKNFKDDPNVINIWAHGYDNGNSIILNKEVVDNAERFEKFLESNSFIWKTREGNAPITIVLHSCSASKFAKAISNSKKFDNVIIIAPTTPVNVTTGKNTKSYLGSYLTNNGIWKSYKNGREIKSLTYGTYDYPGSIYPRI
;
A
#
# COMPACT_ATOMS: atom_id res chain seq x y z
N ILE A 1 -10.26 24.96 7.70
CA ILE A 1 -9.88 25.14 6.28
C ILE A 1 -10.84 26.11 5.64
N SER A 2 -10.34 27.12 4.91
CA SER A 2 -11.17 28.08 4.15
C SER A 2 -11.34 27.67 2.70
N SER A 3 -10.32 27.11 2.08
CA SER A 3 -10.39 26.57 0.72
C SER A 3 -9.30 25.54 0.45
N ILE A 4 -9.58 24.66 -0.51
CA ILE A 4 -8.63 23.70 -1.06
C ILE A 4 -8.67 23.85 -2.58
N SER A 5 -7.50 24.00 -3.21
CA SER A 5 -7.36 23.84 -4.66
C SER A 5 -6.68 22.51 -4.97
N TYR A 6 -7.11 21.87 -6.04
CA TYR A 6 -6.63 20.57 -6.47
C TYR A 6 -5.89 20.71 -7.82
N ASP A 7 -4.94 19.80 -8.06
CA ASP A 7 -4.30 19.66 -9.35
C ASP A 7 -5.15 18.79 -10.32
N ILE A 8 -4.61 18.52 -11.50
CA ILE A 8 -5.28 17.68 -12.53
C ILE A 8 -5.47 16.22 -12.06
N ASN A 9 -4.69 15.77 -11.08
CA ASN A 9 -4.78 14.45 -10.50
C ASN A 9 -5.77 14.36 -9.33
N ASN A 10 -6.51 15.44 -9.03
CA ASN A 10 -7.35 15.59 -7.86
C ASN A 10 -6.57 15.51 -6.53
N LEU A 11 -5.29 15.84 -6.54
CA LEU A 11 -4.48 15.94 -5.34
C LEU A 11 -4.50 17.38 -4.80
N PRO A 12 -4.54 17.59 -3.47
CA PRO A 12 -4.54 18.92 -2.89
C PRO A 12 -3.26 19.70 -3.26
N GLN A 13 -3.37 20.72 -4.09
CA GLN A 13 -2.24 21.56 -4.46
C GLN A 13 -1.99 22.66 -3.45
N LYS A 14 -3.07 23.20 -2.88
CA LYS A 14 -2.99 24.29 -1.89
C LYS A 14 -4.17 24.23 -0.93
N ILE A 15 -3.86 24.30 0.35
CA ILE A 15 -4.85 24.38 1.43
C ILE A 15 -4.67 25.74 2.13
N LEU A 16 -5.74 26.50 2.24
CA LEU A 16 -5.79 27.75 2.97
C LEU A 16 -6.64 27.59 4.23
N TYR A 17 -6.18 28.20 5.30
CA TYR A 17 -6.88 28.24 6.59
C TYR A 17 -7.41 29.65 6.88
N ASN A 18 -8.48 29.75 7.67
CA ASN A 18 -9.12 31.03 8.01
C ASN A 18 -8.18 31.99 8.73
N ASP A 19 -7.15 31.49 9.38
CA ASP A 19 -6.16 32.25 10.17
C ASP A 19 -4.91 32.62 9.35
N GLY A 20 -4.93 32.43 8.04
CA GLY A 20 -3.84 32.77 7.13
C GLY A 20 -2.76 31.70 6.99
N ARG A 21 -2.81 30.62 7.77
CA ARG A 21 -1.94 29.45 7.55
C ARG A 21 -2.18 28.86 6.18
N LYS A 22 -1.17 28.19 5.63
CA LYS A 22 -1.22 27.63 4.30
C LYS A 22 -0.37 26.36 4.20
N ALA A 23 -0.83 25.36 3.47
CA ALA A 23 -0.02 24.26 2.94
C ALA A 23 -0.03 24.31 1.41
N SER A 24 1.12 24.13 0.78
CA SER A 24 1.26 24.09 -0.68
C SER A 24 2.06 22.84 -1.05
N TYR A 25 1.50 22.01 -1.91
CA TYR A 25 2.08 20.75 -2.34
C TYR A 25 2.51 20.82 -3.79
N VAL A 26 3.60 20.15 -4.14
CA VAL A 26 4.09 19.98 -5.51
C VAL A 26 4.15 18.50 -5.81
N TYR A 27 3.52 18.11 -6.91
CA TYR A 27 3.49 16.74 -7.41
C TYR A 27 4.07 16.69 -8.82
N ASP A 28 4.55 15.51 -9.23
CA ASP A 28 4.84 15.23 -10.65
C ASP A 28 3.56 14.88 -11.43
N ALA A 29 3.71 14.57 -12.71
CA ALA A 29 2.58 14.22 -13.58
C ALA A 29 1.90 12.92 -13.16
N GLU A 30 2.61 12.01 -12.50
CA GLU A 30 2.12 10.73 -11.98
C GLU A 30 1.43 10.89 -10.60
N GLY A 31 1.52 12.06 -9.98
CA GLY A 31 0.95 12.36 -8.67
C GLY A 31 1.88 12.04 -7.50
N ASN A 32 3.16 11.76 -7.74
CA ASN A 32 4.13 11.60 -6.66
C ASN A 32 4.43 12.96 -6.03
N LYS A 33 4.39 13.02 -4.70
CA LYS A 33 4.67 14.23 -3.96
C LYS A 33 6.17 14.53 -3.95
N HIS A 34 6.57 15.69 -4.48
CA HIS A 34 7.95 16.17 -4.49
C HIS A 34 8.26 17.11 -3.35
N SER A 35 7.31 17.95 -2.97
CA SER A 35 7.51 18.83 -1.82
C SER A 35 6.20 19.28 -1.21
N VAL A 36 6.28 19.68 0.05
CA VAL A 36 5.23 20.44 0.73
C VAL A 36 5.86 21.60 1.48
N GLN A 37 5.21 22.75 1.37
CA GLN A 37 5.59 23.97 2.07
C GLN A 37 4.43 24.43 2.96
N TYR A 38 4.71 24.54 4.26
CA TYR A 38 3.76 25.08 5.24
C TYR A 38 4.14 26.50 5.61
N THR A 39 3.14 27.38 5.64
CA THR A 39 3.24 28.70 6.23
C THR A 39 2.55 28.65 7.59
N LEU A 40 3.29 28.95 8.64
CA LEU A 40 2.84 28.94 10.02
C LEU A 40 2.63 30.38 10.45
N THR A 41 1.43 30.72 10.93
CA THR A 41 1.20 32.00 11.61
C THR A 41 1.28 31.82 13.11
N ALA A 42 1.83 32.81 13.82
CA ALA A 42 1.78 32.82 15.28
C ALA A 42 0.31 32.81 15.72
N MET A 43 -0.07 31.87 16.56
CA MET A 43 -1.38 31.90 17.22
C MET A 43 -1.44 33.13 18.14
N THR A 44 -2.19 34.12 17.78
CA THR A 44 -2.65 35.12 18.77
C THR A 44 -3.68 34.42 19.66
N ASN A 45 -3.44 34.39 20.95
CA ASN A 45 -4.22 33.68 22.00
C ASN A 45 -5.64 34.29 22.17
N THR A 46 -6.51 34.22 21.17
CA THR A 46 -7.85 34.83 21.23
C THR A 46 -9.00 33.90 20.81
N LEU A 47 -8.80 32.58 20.80
CA LEU A 47 -9.92 31.66 20.58
C LEU A 47 -10.24 30.88 21.86
N PRO A 48 -11.55 30.76 22.23
CA PRO A 48 -11.96 29.90 23.33
C PRO A 48 -11.51 28.48 23.08
N GLN A 49 -10.76 27.92 24.02
CA GLN A 49 -10.33 26.53 23.97
C GLN A 49 -11.55 25.62 24.04
N MET A 50 -11.96 25.05 22.92
CA MET A 50 -12.68 23.80 22.95
C MET A 50 -11.69 22.71 23.36
N PRO A 51 -12.09 21.69 24.13
CA PRO A 51 -11.21 20.58 24.46
C PRO A 51 -11.01 19.72 23.22
N VAL A 52 -10.15 20.17 22.33
CA VAL A 52 -9.63 19.37 21.21
C VAL A 52 -8.52 18.51 21.78
N MET A 53 -8.54 17.22 21.45
CA MET A 53 -7.44 16.30 21.77
C MET A 53 -6.12 17.02 21.50
N GLN A 54 -5.31 17.20 22.54
CA GLN A 54 -4.03 17.90 22.43
C GLN A 54 -3.15 17.16 21.43
N SER A 55 -2.99 17.73 20.25
CA SER A 55 -1.95 17.29 19.34
C SER A 55 -0.60 17.69 19.96
N ALA A 56 0.32 16.75 20.08
CA ALA A 56 1.66 17.02 20.59
C ALA A 56 2.42 18.10 19.79
N ASP A 57 1.98 18.41 18.58
CA ASP A 57 2.51 19.48 17.74
C ASP A 57 2.32 20.90 18.33
N ALA A 58 1.56 21.06 19.40
CA ALA A 58 1.42 22.36 20.08
C ALA A 58 2.74 22.81 20.76
N ALA A 59 3.67 21.90 21.03
CA ALA A 59 4.96 22.24 21.62
C ALA A 59 5.93 22.94 20.66
N SER A 60 5.68 22.84 19.33
CA SER A 60 6.49 23.52 18.30
C SER A 60 5.94 24.91 17.93
N ALA A 61 4.92 25.41 18.62
CA ALA A 61 4.22 26.66 18.32
C ALA A 61 4.99 27.96 18.65
N ASN A 62 6.25 27.87 19.07
CA ASN A 62 7.11 29.03 19.27
C ASN A 62 7.79 29.55 17.99
N ALA A 63 7.45 29.01 16.81
CA ALA A 63 7.97 29.51 15.54
C ALA A 63 7.14 30.72 15.07
N VAL A 64 7.58 31.88 15.41
CA VAL A 64 7.14 33.16 14.84
C VAL A 64 7.23 33.10 13.32
N ASN A 65 6.11 33.26 12.60
CA ASN A 65 6.05 33.43 11.13
C ASN A 65 7.08 32.59 10.33
N GLY A 66 7.11 31.28 10.57
CA GLY A 66 8.04 30.38 9.91
C GLY A 66 7.45 29.72 8.67
N GLN A 67 8.33 29.41 7.73
CA GLN A 67 8.02 28.47 6.65
C GLN A 67 8.71 27.14 6.98
N LYS A 68 8.01 26.04 6.77
CA LYS A 68 8.57 24.68 6.88
C LYS A 68 8.43 23.98 5.54
N VAL A 69 9.53 23.48 5.01
CA VAL A 69 9.56 22.79 3.72
C VAL A 69 10.02 21.36 3.94
N ILE A 70 9.33 20.42 3.28
CA ILE A 70 9.72 19.01 3.22
C ILE A 70 9.86 18.65 1.75
N ASN A 71 10.98 18.06 1.38
CA ASN A 71 11.20 17.58 0.01
C ASN A 71 11.29 16.05 0.02
N TYR A 72 10.76 15.44 -1.03
CA TYR A 72 10.69 14.00 -1.21
C TYR A 72 11.42 13.58 -2.48
N CYS A 73 12.24 12.55 -2.37
CA CYS A 73 12.92 11.91 -3.50
C CYS A 73 12.81 10.39 -3.33
N GLY A 74 11.70 9.82 -3.80
CA GLY A 74 11.36 8.42 -3.56
C GLY A 74 11.24 8.11 -2.07
N ASN A 75 12.11 7.26 -1.54
CA ASN A 75 12.15 6.91 -0.12
C ASN A 75 13.06 7.83 0.72
N ILE A 76 13.63 8.88 0.12
CA ILE A 76 14.47 9.87 0.81
C ILE A 76 13.65 11.12 1.07
N ILE A 77 13.64 11.58 2.31
CA ILE A 77 12.90 12.75 2.77
C ILE A 77 13.89 13.74 3.39
N TYR A 78 13.83 14.96 2.89
CA TYR A 78 14.60 16.08 3.44
C TYR A 78 13.68 16.94 4.31
N TYR A 79 13.95 16.95 5.61
CA TYR A 79 13.12 17.61 6.60
C TYR A 79 13.96 18.62 7.40
N GLY A 80 13.97 19.85 6.94
CA GLY A 80 14.88 20.87 7.51
C GLY A 80 16.34 20.44 7.32
N ASP A 81 17.06 20.31 8.43
CA ASP A 81 18.47 19.88 8.47
C ASP A 81 18.64 18.35 8.59
N GLU A 82 17.54 17.60 8.58
CA GLU A 82 17.53 16.14 8.70
C GLU A 82 17.25 15.47 7.36
N THR A 83 17.91 14.34 7.12
CA THR A 83 17.60 13.47 5.98
C THR A 83 17.16 12.11 6.50
N ILE A 84 15.99 11.68 6.06
CA ILE A 84 15.38 10.40 6.46
C ILE A 84 15.36 9.49 5.23
N VAL A 85 15.86 8.28 5.37
CA VAL A 85 15.81 7.23 4.35
C VAL A 85 14.91 6.13 4.85
N LEU A 86 13.72 6.01 4.24
CA LEU A 86 12.71 5.02 4.60
C LEU A 86 13.06 3.64 4.03
N ASN A 87 12.70 2.59 4.77
CA ASN A 87 12.68 1.23 4.29
C ASN A 87 11.51 0.45 4.93
N ASP A 88 11.31 -0.81 4.53
CA ASP A 88 10.16 -1.63 4.97
C ASP A 88 10.16 -1.93 6.48
N VAL A 89 11.31 -1.92 7.12
CA VAL A 89 11.46 -2.27 8.54
C VAL A 89 11.67 -1.07 9.44
N GLY A 90 11.82 0.14 8.87
CA GLY A 90 12.07 1.34 9.66
C GLY A 90 12.60 2.50 8.84
N TYR A 91 13.57 3.23 9.37
CA TYR A 91 14.26 4.30 8.66
C TYR A 91 15.67 4.54 9.22
N ALA A 92 16.53 5.08 8.36
CA ALA A 92 17.79 5.68 8.77
C ALA A 92 17.63 7.20 8.77
N LYS A 93 18.22 7.86 9.76
CA LYS A 93 18.16 9.31 9.91
C LYS A 93 19.57 9.88 10.01
N TYR A 94 19.84 10.88 9.17
CA TYR A 94 21.01 11.74 9.26
C TYR A 94 20.58 13.06 9.90
N ASP A 95 21.25 13.44 10.99
CA ASP A 95 21.02 14.71 11.66
C ASP A 95 21.84 15.84 11.01
N LYS A 96 21.66 17.06 11.50
CA LYS A 96 22.43 18.25 11.08
C LYS A 96 23.96 18.09 11.23
N GLY A 97 24.40 17.29 12.17
CA GLY A 97 25.83 16.99 12.42
C GLY A 97 26.39 15.91 11.49
N GLY A 98 25.55 15.29 10.65
CA GLY A 98 25.91 14.15 9.81
C GLY A 98 25.94 12.82 10.56
N ASN A 99 25.45 12.75 11.80
CA ASN A 99 25.37 11.50 12.55
C ASN A 99 24.23 10.63 11.99
N LEU A 100 24.53 9.36 11.79
CA LEU A 100 23.58 8.36 11.31
C LEU A 100 22.98 7.60 12.50
N SER A 101 21.66 7.44 12.51
CA SER A 101 20.94 6.59 13.46
C SER A 101 19.93 5.71 12.74
N PHE A 102 19.67 4.51 13.29
CA PHE A 102 18.73 3.55 12.75
C PHE A 102 17.53 3.39 13.69
N HIS A 103 16.35 3.36 13.09
CA HIS A 103 15.08 3.28 13.78
C HIS A 103 14.23 2.18 13.16
N TYR A 104 13.55 1.38 13.98
CA TYR A 104 12.83 0.19 13.56
C TYR A 104 11.35 0.30 13.94
N TYR A 105 10.48 -0.22 13.05
CA TYR A 105 9.04 -0.26 13.24
C TYR A 105 8.60 -1.63 13.76
N LEU A 106 7.83 -1.64 14.84
CA LEU A 106 7.01 -2.78 15.21
C LEU A 106 5.60 -2.53 14.70
N LYS A 107 5.19 -3.33 13.72
CA LYS A 107 3.93 -3.16 12.99
C LYS A 107 2.91 -4.20 13.43
N ASP A 108 1.62 -3.84 13.35
CA ASP A 108 0.54 -4.81 13.50
C ASP A 108 0.15 -5.49 12.17
N HIS A 109 -0.95 -6.24 12.19
CA HIS A 109 -1.45 -6.99 11.04
C HIS A 109 -1.93 -6.12 9.88
N LEU A 110 -2.28 -4.86 10.12
CA LEU A 110 -2.66 -3.88 9.09
C LEU A 110 -1.45 -3.10 8.55
N GLY A 111 -0.25 -3.36 9.09
CA GLY A 111 0.96 -2.60 8.75
C GLY A 111 1.07 -1.27 9.47
N ASP A 112 0.27 -1.05 10.51
CA ASP A 112 0.33 0.16 11.32
C ASP A 112 1.62 0.20 12.12
N ASN A 113 2.34 1.31 12.10
CA ASN A 113 3.52 1.49 12.91
C ASN A 113 3.10 1.71 14.37
N ARG A 114 3.10 0.63 15.18
CA ARG A 114 2.67 0.65 16.58
C ARG A 114 3.75 1.21 17.50
N VAL A 115 4.98 0.79 17.29
CA VAL A 115 6.12 1.22 18.12
C VAL A 115 7.30 1.55 17.23
N VAL A 116 8.01 2.60 17.56
CA VAL A 116 9.32 2.92 16.98
C VAL A 116 10.38 2.70 18.06
N VAL A 117 11.40 1.93 17.71
CA VAL A 117 12.56 1.69 18.58
C VAL A 117 13.84 2.12 17.88
N ASN A 118 14.81 2.59 18.63
CA ASN A 118 16.14 2.88 18.10
C ASN A 118 17.02 1.61 18.04
N GLU A 119 18.24 1.76 17.56
CA GLU A 119 19.22 0.67 17.43
C GLU A 119 19.63 0.01 18.75
N SER A 120 19.47 0.71 19.89
CA SER A 120 19.68 0.13 21.22
C SER A 120 18.47 -0.61 21.78
N GLY A 121 17.34 -0.62 21.04
CA GLY A 121 16.07 -1.21 21.47
C GLY A 121 15.23 -0.31 22.38
N ALA A 122 15.64 0.94 22.61
CA ALA A 122 14.84 1.88 23.40
C ALA A 122 13.61 2.35 22.58
N ILE A 123 12.46 2.40 23.26
CA ILE A 123 11.20 2.86 22.67
C ILE A 123 11.26 4.38 22.51
N GLU A 124 11.06 4.86 21.30
CA GLU A 124 11.04 6.29 20.97
C GLU A 124 9.64 6.83 20.74
N GLN A 125 8.73 5.99 20.21
CA GLN A 125 7.36 6.38 19.92
C GLN A 125 6.42 5.19 20.12
N ILE A 126 5.21 5.47 20.62
CA ILE A 126 4.10 4.51 20.68
C ILE A 126 2.90 5.15 20.00
N ASN A 127 2.28 4.43 19.07
CA ASN A 127 1.07 4.83 18.39
C ASN A 127 -0.05 3.84 18.69
N ASP A 128 -1.09 4.31 19.36
CA ASP A 128 -2.34 3.61 19.53
C ASP A 128 -3.39 4.19 18.59
N TYR A 129 -4.13 3.32 17.91
CA TYR A 129 -5.10 3.75 16.91
C TYR A 129 -6.51 3.31 17.26
N TYR A 130 -7.46 4.17 16.94
CA TYR A 130 -8.85 3.73 16.76
C TYR A 130 -8.93 2.81 15.52
N PRO A 131 -9.97 1.96 15.43
CA PRO A 131 -10.15 1.07 14.28
C PRO A 131 -10.09 1.76 12.91
N THR A 132 -10.38 3.05 12.87
CA THR A 132 -10.36 3.89 11.66
C THR A 132 -9.00 4.51 11.36
N GLY A 133 -7.99 4.32 12.20
CA GLY A 133 -6.65 4.85 12.00
C GLY A 133 -6.36 6.19 12.66
N ALA A 134 -7.35 6.82 13.30
CA ALA A 134 -7.10 8.00 14.11
C ALA A 134 -6.26 7.63 15.35
N LEU A 135 -5.31 8.48 15.71
CA LEU A 135 -4.47 8.28 16.90
C LEU A 135 -5.29 8.45 18.18
N MET A 136 -5.09 7.53 19.13
CA MET A 136 -5.65 7.66 20.48
C MET A 136 -4.79 8.60 21.34
N GLY A 137 -5.40 9.17 22.38
CA GLY A 137 -4.69 10.01 23.36
C GLY A 137 -3.64 9.29 24.21
N SER A 138 -3.62 7.94 24.19
CA SER A 138 -2.56 7.12 24.79
C SER A 138 -1.28 7.07 23.97
N SER A 139 -1.28 7.56 22.73
CA SER A 139 -0.10 7.63 21.88
C SER A 139 0.93 8.59 22.46
N THR A 140 2.20 8.24 22.37
CA THR A 140 3.32 9.03 22.92
C THR A 140 4.31 9.42 21.83
N ASN A 141 4.93 10.60 21.99
CA ASN A 141 6.00 11.11 21.12
C ASN A 141 5.61 11.11 19.64
N GLY A 142 4.40 11.61 19.33
CA GLY A 142 3.81 11.58 17.99
C GLY A 142 4.65 12.19 16.88
N ASP A 143 5.62 13.05 17.23
CA ASP A 143 6.43 13.86 16.31
C ASP A 143 7.76 13.18 15.91
N VAL A 144 8.15 12.06 16.55
CA VAL A 144 9.42 11.36 16.27
C VAL A 144 9.51 10.94 14.80
N GLN A 145 8.40 10.43 14.24
CA GLN A 145 8.28 10.17 12.82
C GLN A 145 6.82 10.27 12.35
N ARG A 146 6.63 10.50 11.06
CA ARG A 146 5.32 10.82 10.47
C ARG A 146 4.56 9.62 9.91
N TYR A 147 5.23 8.50 9.62
CA TYR A 147 4.63 7.30 9.01
C TYR A 147 3.93 6.47 10.09
N LYS A 148 2.59 6.33 9.99
CA LYS A 148 1.76 5.80 11.07
C LYS A 148 0.82 4.68 10.60
N TYR A 149 -0.47 4.96 10.53
CA TYR A 149 -1.52 4.03 10.14
C TYR A 149 -1.26 3.48 8.73
N ASN A 150 -1.31 2.17 8.55
CA ASN A 150 -0.94 1.44 7.32
C ASN A 150 0.43 1.83 6.75
N GLY A 151 1.34 2.32 7.58
CA GLY A 151 2.63 2.84 7.15
C GLY A 151 2.55 4.11 6.30
N LYS A 152 1.41 4.82 6.31
CA LYS A 152 1.21 6.06 5.56
C LYS A 152 1.67 7.28 6.34
N GLU A 153 2.14 8.29 5.59
CA GLU A 153 2.50 9.56 6.18
C GLU A 153 1.26 10.27 6.72
N LEU A 154 1.28 10.65 7.99
CA LEU A 154 0.28 11.46 8.63
C LEU A 154 0.70 12.93 8.56
N ASP A 155 -0.02 13.73 7.79
CA ASP A 155 0.17 15.17 7.74
C ASP A 155 -0.65 15.84 8.85
N ARG A 156 0.02 16.22 9.93
CA ARG A 156 -0.58 16.89 11.09
C ARG A 156 -0.39 18.41 11.09
N MET A 157 0.38 18.91 10.11
CA MET A 157 0.70 20.32 10.07
C MET A 157 -0.57 21.16 9.92
N ASN A 158 -0.62 22.25 10.65
CA ASN A 158 -1.78 23.13 10.69
C ASN A 158 -3.08 22.46 11.17
N GLY A 159 -3.02 21.29 11.82
CA GLY A 159 -4.18 20.53 12.28
C GLY A 159 -4.93 19.81 11.17
N LEU A 160 -4.23 19.38 10.12
CA LEU A 160 -4.85 18.71 8.98
C LEU A 160 -5.24 17.27 9.32
N ASP A 161 -4.35 16.50 9.96
CA ASP A 161 -4.52 15.10 10.39
C ASP A 161 -4.96 14.12 9.26
N TRP A 162 -4.41 14.31 8.05
CA TRP A 162 -4.69 13.46 6.90
C TRP A 162 -3.57 12.45 6.63
N HIS A 163 -3.95 11.20 6.32
CA HIS A 163 -3.02 10.18 5.87
C HIS A 163 -2.86 10.24 4.34
N ASP A 164 -1.62 10.37 3.88
CA ASP A 164 -1.28 10.40 2.46
C ASP A 164 -1.12 8.99 1.91
N TYR A 165 -2.06 8.56 1.08
CA TYR A 165 -2.00 7.27 0.37
C TYR A 165 -1.43 7.38 -1.05
N GLY A 166 -0.98 8.56 -1.45
CA GLY A 166 -0.48 8.86 -2.79
C GLY A 166 -1.61 9.32 -3.72
N ALA A 167 -2.49 8.44 -4.13
CA ALA A 167 -3.60 8.81 -5.03
C ALA A 167 -4.70 9.64 -4.36
N ARG A 168 -4.87 9.53 -3.06
CA ARG A 168 -5.87 10.24 -2.24
C ARG A 168 -5.33 10.48 -0.83
N ASN A 169 -5.88 11.47 -0.14
CA ASN A 169 -5.67 11.65 1.28
C ASN A 169 -6.89 11.13 2.06
N TYR A 170 -6.61 10.44 3.16
CA TYR A 170 -7.61 9.82 4.02
C TYR A 170 -7.74 10.61 5.33
N ASP A 171 -8.95 11.01 5.65
CA ASP A 171 -9.29 11.62 6.93
C ASP A 171 -9.82 10.54 7.89
N ALA A 172 -9.00 10.15 8.85
CA ALA A 172 -9.33 9.08 9.78
C ALA A 172 -10.36 9.50 10.85
N ALA A 173 -10.58 10.80 11.05
CA ALA A 173 -11.54 11.31 12.02
C ALA A 173 -12.98 11.16 11.51
N ILE A 174 -13.20 11.35 10.22
CA ILE A 174 -14.51 11.23 9.57
C ILE A 174 -14.63 10.00 8.66
N VAL A 175 -13.56 9.22 8.56
CA VAL A 175 -13.50 7.89 7.88
C VAL A 175 -13.82 7.96 6.39
N ILE A 176 -13.35 9.00 5.71
CA ILE A 176 -13.56 9.19 4.27
C ILE A 176 -12.28 9.62 3.55
N TRP A 177 -12.26 9.34 2.25
CA TRP A 177 -11.32 9.97 1.34
C TRP A 177 -11.69 11.42 1.08
N ASN A 178 -10.72 12.31 0.97
CA ASN A 178 -10.95 13.74 0.67
C ASN A 178 -11.32 14.01 -0.79
N THR A 179 -11.10 13.05 -1.69
CA THR A 179 -11.44 13.13 -3.11
C THR A 179 -12.17 11.89 -3.60
N LEU A 180 -12.88 12.06 -4.73
CA LEU A 180 -13.61 10.99 -5.40
C LEU A 180 -12.66 9.88 -5.86
N ASP A 181 -13.10 8.63 -5.72
CA ASP A 181 -12.39 7.50 -6.33
C ASP A 181 -12.40 7.59 -7.85
N LYS A 182 -11.22 7.55 -8.48
CA LYS A 182 -11.11 7.52 -9.95
C LYS A 182 -11.79 6.28 -10.57
N LEU A 183 -12.01 5.24 -9.77
CA LEU A 183 -12.68 4.00 -10.19
C LEU A 183 -14.14 3.90 -9.71
N ALA A 184 -14.72 4.96 -9.15
CA ALA A 184 -16.08 4.96 -8.60
C ALA A 184 -17.14 4.44 -9.59
N GLU A 185 -16.95 4.71 -10.89
CA GLU A 185 -17.86 4.22 -11.93
C GLU A 185 -17.82 2.69 -12.13
N LYS A 186 -16.84 2.00 -11.54
CA LYS A 186 -16.67 0.54 -11.65
C LYS A 186 -17.17 -0.20 -10.42
N ASP A 187 -17.40 0.50 -9.32
CA ASP A 187 -17.86 -0.08 -8.06
C ASP A 187 -19.08 0.68 -7.52
N TYR A 188 -20.23 0.43 -8.12
CA TYR A 188 -21.49 1.03 -7.68
C TYR A 188 -21.99 0.52 -6.32
N SER A 189 -21.33 -0.49 -5.75
CA SER A 189 -21.71 -1.07 -4.46
C SER A 189 -21.12 -0.30 -3.27
N HIS A 190 -20.12 0.53 -3.51
CA HIS A 190 -19.45 1.30 -2.47
C HIS A 190 -19.58 2.81 -2.68
N ALA A 191 -19.63 3.54 -1.58
CA ALA A 191 -19.63 5.01 -1.65
C ALA A 191 -18.30 5.51 -2.23
N PRO A 192 -18.31 6.46 -3.19
CA PRO A 192 -17.09 6.92 -3.87
C PRO A 192 -16.03 7.55 -2.95
N TYR A 193 -16.43 7.98 -1.77
CA TYR A 193 -15.56 8.53 -0.72
C TYR A 193 -15.33 7.55 0.43
N GLY A 194 -15.94 6.35 0.38
CA GLY A 194 -15.87 5.36 1.47
C GLY A 194 -14.48 4.74 1.58
N TYR A 195 -13.94 4.71 2.80
CA TYR A 195 -12.68 4.05 3.09
C TYR A 195 -12.91 2.57 3.40
N CYS A 196 -12.19 1.67 2.71
CA CYS A 196 -12.18 0.24 2.96
C CYS A 196 -13.58 -0.40 3.11
N GLY A 197 -14.60 0.08 2.34
CA GLY A 197 -15.97 -0.44 2.43
C GLY A 197 -16.57 -0.34 3.84
N ASN A 198 -16.20 0.67 4.62
CA ASN A 198 -16.57 0.87 6.03
C ASN A 198 -16.14 -0.25 6.98
N ASN A 199 -15.11 -1.02 6.61
CA ASN A 199 -14.55 -2.07 7.46
C ASN A 199 -13.01 -2.05 7.44
N PRO A 200 -12.36 -1.00 7.98
CA PRO A 200 -10.91 -0.82 7.95
C PRO A 200 -10.13 -1.82 8.80
N MET A 201 -10.79 -2.51 9.75
CA MET A 201 -10.17 -3.60 10.50
C MET A 201 -9.96 -4.87 9.66
N ARG A 202 -10.70 -4.99 8.56
CA ARG A 202 -10.65 -6.15 7.65
C ARG A 202 -9.96 -5.84 6.33
N TYR A 203 -10.12 -4.64 5.83
CA TYR A 203 -9.63 -4.23 4.52
C TYR A 203 -8.55 -3.16 4.64
N LEU A 204 -7.59 -3.27 3.75
CA LEU A 204 -6.46 -2.34 3.63
C LEU A 204 -6.44 -1.80 2.19
N ASP A 205 -6.37 -0.50 2.03
CA ASP A 205 -6.06 0.12 0.74
C ASP A 205 -4.53 0.35 0.63
N ILE A 206 -3.89 -0.30 -0.33
CA ILE A 206 -2.45 -0.13 -0.59
C ILE A 206 -2.30 0.73 -1.84
N LYS A 207 -2.32 2.06 -1.72
CA LYS A 207 -2.17 3.02 -2.83
C LYS A 207 -3.22 2.88 -3.94
N GLY A 208 -4.40 2.33 -3.67
CA GLY A 208 -5.41 2.04 -4.69
C GLY A 208 -5.06 0.85 -5.58
N HIS A 209 -4.08 0.04 -5.19
CA HIS A 209 -3.74 -1.18 -5.90
C HIS A 209 -4.63 -2.31 -5.41
N GLU A 210 -5.48 -2.80 -6.32
CA GLU A 210 -6.41 -3.88 -6.01
C GLU A 210 -5.71 -5.24 -5.93
N LYS A 211 -6.08 -6.02 -4.93
CA LYS A 211 -5.89 -7.48 -4.95
C LYS A 211 -6.91 -8.07 -5.90
N LEU A 212 -6.46 -8.86 -6.88
CA LEU A 212 -7.36 -9.58 -7.76
C LEU A 212 -7.83 -10.88 -7.09
N ASP A 213 -9.00 -10.83 -6.44
CA ASP A 213 -9.70 -12.03 -5.97
C ASP A 213 -10.56 -12.58 -7.11
N ALA A 214 -10.00 -13.54 -7.84
CA ALA A 214 -10.66 -14.18 -8.97
C ALA A 214 -11.30 -15.54 -8.64
N LEU A 215 -11.29 -15.94 -7.35
CA LEU A 215 -11.97 -17.15 -6.92
C LEU A 215 -13.48 -17.00 -7.04
N SER A 216 -14.11 -17.94 -7.71
CA SER A 216 -15.57 -17.96 -7.80
C SER A 216 -16.21 -18.13 -6.42
N GLN A 217 -17.20 -17.30 -6.05
CA GLN A 217 -17.96 -17.43 -4.80
C GLN A 217 -18.65 -18.80 -4.64
N LYS A 218 -18.84 -19.54 -5.74
CA LYS A 218 -19.36 -20.92 -5.73
C LYS A 218 -18.28 -21.99 -5.54
N ALA A 219 -17.00 -21.62 -5.49
CA ALA A 219 -15.94 -22.57 -5.22
C ALA A 219 -16.07 -23.14 -3.79
N ARG A 220 -15.91 -24.45 -3.66
CA ARG A 220 -16.04 -25.16 -2.36
C ARG A 220 -15.20 -24.56 -1.24
N ASN A 221 -14.10 -23.90 -1.58
CA ASN A 221 -13.13 -23.36 -0.63
C ASN A 221 -13.12 -21.82 -0.56
N TYR A 222 -13.96 -21.12 -1.31
CA TYR A 222 -13.94 -19.66 -1.36
C TYR A 222 -14.03 -19.02 0.04
N LYS A 223 -15.04 -19.41 0.83
CA LYS A 223 -15.23 -18.87 2.19
C LYS A 223 -14.05 -19.14 3.12
N ARG A 224 -13.30 -20.22 2.88
CA ARG A 224 -12.11 -20.56 3.68
C ARG A 224 -10.89 -19.74 3.26
N LEU A 225 -10.75 -19.45 1.98
CA LEU A 225 -9.59 -18.77 1.40
C LEU A 225 -9.76 -17.24 1.40
N GLU A 226 -10.98 -16.75 1.43
CA GLU A 226 -11.27 -15.31 1.37
C GLU A 226 -10.49 -14.45 2.40
N PRO A 227 -10.39 -14.84 3.69
CA PRO A 227 -9.62 -14.07 4.65
C PRO A 227 -8.14 -14.00 4.30
N GLU A 228 -7.57 -15.10 3.81
CA GLU A 228 -6.15 -15.19 3.45
C GLU A 228 -5.82 -14.36 2.22
N ILE A 229 -6.70 -14.40 1.20
CA ILE A 229 -6.56 -13.60 -0.02
C ILE A 229 -6.59 -12.11 0.31
N LYS A 230 -7.51 -11.69 1.17
CA LYS A 230 -7.67 -10.28 1.55
C LYS A 230 -6.52 -9.73 2.41
N ASN A 231 -5.82 -10.59 3.13
CA ASN A 231 -4.67 -10.21 3.94
C ASN A 231 -3.33 -10.28 3.18
N PHE A 232 -3.35 -10.70 1.91
CA PHE A 232 -2.15 -10.81 1.10
C PHE A 232 -1.63 -9.41 0.75
N LYS A 233 -0.35 -9.13 1.05
CA LYS A 233 0.29 -7.86 0.71
C LYS A 233 0.69 -7.86 -0.76
N ASP A 234 0.28 -6.84 -1.49
CA ASP A 234 0.71 -6.64 -2.87
C ASP A 234 1.98 -5.78 -2.93
N ASP A 235 2.90 -6.17 -3.79
CA ASP A 235 4.02 -5.33 -4.21
C ASP A 235 3.53 -4.41 -5.33
N PRO A 236 3.97 -3.15 -5.42
CA PRO A 236 3.51 -2.21 -6.46
C PRO A 236 3.67 -2.69 -7.90
N ASN A 237 4.63 -3.58 -8.16
CA ASN A 237 4.90 -4.14 -9.48
C ASN A 237 4.45 -5.60 -9.62
N VAL A 238 3.65 -6.10 -8.68
CA VAL A 238 3.22 -7.49 -8.65
C VAL A 238 1.70 -7.59 -8.63
N ILE A 239 1.16 -8.36 -9.56
CA ILE A 239 -0.26 -8.69 -9.66
C ILE A 239 -0.45 -10.10 -9.13
N ASN A 240 -1.16 -10.26 -8.01
CA ASN A 240 -1.53 -11.57 -7.46
C ASN A 240 -2.91 -11.97 -7.94
N ILE A 241 -3.02 -13.11 -8.61
CA ILE A 241 -4.27 -13.63 -9.16
C ILE A 241 -4.61 -14.98 -8.52
N TRP A 242 -5.74 -15.04 -7.85
CA TRP A 242 -6.29 -16.23 -7.23
C TRP A 242 -7.37 -16.83 -8.13
N ALA A 243 -7.14 -18.02 -8.66
CA ALA A 243 -8.01 -18.64 -9.64
C ALA A 243 -8.07 -20.15 -9.46
N HIS A 244 -9.02 -20.81 -10.12
CA HIS A 244 -9.02 -22.26 -10.27
C HIS A 244 -8.25 -22.65 -11.52
N GLY A 245 -7.35 -23.65 -11.39
CA GLY A 245 -6.76 -24.31 -12.54
C GLY A 245 -7.80 -25.17 -13.25
N TYR A 246 -7.76 -25.20 -14.57
CA TYR A 246 -8.67 -25.94 -15.42
C TYR A 246 -7.89 -26.62 -16.57
N ASP A 247 -8.46 -27.66 -17.14
CA ASP A 247 -7.92 -28.38 -18.30
C ASP A 247 -6.43 -28.76 -18.15
N ASN A 248 -6.11 -29.50 -17.07
CA ASN A 248 -4.74 -29.97 -16.78
C ASN A 248 -3.66 -28.86 -16.81
N GLY A 249 -4.06 -27.64 -16.46
CA GLY A 249 -3.17 -26.48 -16.36
C GLY A 249 -2.97 -25.69 -17.65
N ASN A 250 -3.76 -25.98 -18.69
CA ASN A 250 -3.75 -25.21 -19.93
C ASN A 250 -4.58 -23.93 -19.86
N SER A 251 -5.48 -23.84 -18.89
CA SER A 251 -6.36 -22.70 -18.67
C SER A 251 -6.64 -22.49 -17.18
N ILE A 252 -7.20 -21.32 -16.85
CA ILE A 252 -7.64 -20.97 -15.50
C ILE A 252 -9.09 -20.45 -15.55
N ILE A 253 -9.79 -20.53 -14.43
CA ILE A 253 -11.15 -19.98 -14.31
C ILE A 253 -11.07 -18.68 -13.52
N LEU A 254 -11.44 -17.59 -14.17
CA LEU A 254 -11.53 -16.24 -13.60
C LEU A 254 -12.98 -15.75 -13.69
N ASN A 255 -13.56 -15.29 -12.60
CA ASN A 255 -14.95 -14.78 -12.56
C ASN A 255 -15.98 -15.70 -13.25
N LYS A 256 -15.83 -17.03 -13.11
CA LYS A 256 -16.66 -18.08 -13.72
C LYS A 256 -16.44 -18.30 -15.23
N GLU A 257 -15.49 -17.61 -15.82
CA GLU A 257 -15.15 -17.77 -17.23
C GLU A 257 -13.84 -18.55 -17.37
N VAL A 258 -13.75 -19.39 -18.40
CA VAL A 258 -12.52 -20.08 -18.75
C VAL A 258 -11.62 -19.14 -19.53
N VAL A 259 -10.43 -18.90 -19.01
CA VAL A 259 -9.38 -18.11 -19.66
C VAL A 259 -8.28 -19.04 -20.12
N ASP A 260 -8.17 -19.24 -21.43
CA ASP A 260 -7.32 -20.21 -22.08
C ASP A 260 -6.25 -19.60 -23.02
N ASN A 261 -6.31 -18.29 -23.22
CA ASN A 261 -5.39 -17.59 -24.13
C ASN A 261 -5.03 -16.18 -23.63
N ALA A 262 -4.01 -15.59 -24.27
CA ALA A 262 -3.44 -14.31 -23.90
C ALA A 262 -4.42 -13.14 -24.06
N GLU A 263 -5.29 -13.19 -25.06
CA GLU A 263 -6.24 -12.11 -25.34
C GLU A 263 -7.32 -12.01 -24.24
N ARG A 264 -7.89 -13.15 -23.84
CA ARG A 264 -8.86 -13.22 -22.74
C ARG A 264 -8.22 -12.83 -21.41
N PHE A 265 -6.97 -13.24 -21.19
CA PHE A 265 -6.25 -12.91 -19.97
C PHE A 265 -5.92 -11.43 -19.89
N GLU A 266 -5.45 -10.82 -20.98
CA GLU A 266 -5.23 -9.38 -21.06
C GLU A 266 -6.52 -8.60 -20.80
N LYS A 267 -7.62 -8.97 -21.47
CA LYS A 267 -8.92 -8.34 -21.26
C LYS A 267 -9.38 -8.42 -19.80
N PHE A 268 -9.11 -9.55 -19.12
CA PHE A 268 -9.38 -9.68 -17.70
C PHE A 268 -8.51 -8.70 -16.89
N LEU A 269 -7.22 -8.59 -17.17
CA LEU A 269 -6.31 -7.66 -16.49
C LEU A 269 -6.70 -6.19 -16.74
N GLU A 270 -7.05 -5.86 -17.99
CA GLU A 270 -7.53 -4.52 -18.35
C GLU A 270 -8.82 -4.15 -17.60
N SER A 271 -9.67 -5.12 -17.34
CA SER A 271 -10.93 -4.88 -16.63
C SER A 271 -10.73 -4.80 -15.12
N ASN A 272 -9.78 -5.53 -14.55
CA ASN A 272 -9.70 -5.80 -13.11
C ASN A 272 -8.40 -5.36 -12.44
N SER A 273 -7.33 -5.02 -13.17
CA SER A 273 -6.06 -4.63 -12.56
C SER A 273 -5.71 -3.19 -12.85
N PHE A 274 -5.55 -2.40 -11.78
CA PHE A 274 -5.04 -1.04 -11.88
C PHE A 274 -3.57 -1.03 -12.32
N ILE A 275 -2.73 -1.90 -11.75
CA ILE A 275 -1.30 -2.03 -12.10
C ILE A 275 -1.14 -2.32 -13.60
N TRP A 276 -1.99 -3.19 -14.17
CA TRP A 276 -1.95 -3.49 -15.59
C TRP A 276 -2.31 -2.30 -16.45
N LYS A 277 -3.36 -1.56 -16.08
CA LYS A 277 -3.85 -0.39 -16.83
C LYS A 277 -2.90 0.79 -16.83
N THR A 278 -2.22 0.99 -15.71
CA THR A 278 -1.37 2.18 -15.49
C THR A 278 0.09 1.94 -15.77
N ARG A 279 0.47 0.70 -16.16
CA ARG A 279 1.86 0.43 -16.53
C ARG A 279 2.25 1.25 -17.74
N GLU A 280 3.35 1.97 -17.64
CA GLU A 280 3.92 2.73 -18.76
C GLU A 280 4.55 1.79 -19.79
N GLY A 281 3.97 1.72 -20.97
CA GLY A 281 4.50 0.95 -22.10
C GLY A 281 4.84 -0.51 -21.71
N ASN A 282 6.13 -0.86 -21.79
CA ASN A 282 6.65 -2.18 -21.44
C ASN A 282 7.32 -2.23 -20.06
N ALA A 283 6.86 -1.45 -19.08
CA ALA A 283 7.37 -1.52 -17.71
C ALA A 283 7.33 -2.97 -17.17
N PRO A 284 8.40 -3.45 -16.51
CA PRO A 284 8.44 -4.81 -15.99
C PRO A 284 7.41 -5.01 -14.90
N ILE A 285 6.57 -6.03 -15.06
CA ILE A 285 5.55 -6.44 -14.08
C ILE A 285 5.71 -7.93 -13.82
N THR A 286 5.45 -8.35 -12.59
CA THR A 286 5.34 -9.75 -12.21
C THR A 286 3.88 -10.12 -11.96
N ILE A 287 3.39 -11.19 -12.57
CA ILE A 287 2.07 -11.78 -12.30
C ILE A 287 2.27 -13.10 -11.58
N VAL A 288 1.66 -13.26 -10.41
CA VAL A 288 1.68 -14.51 -9.67
C VAL A 288 0.31 -15.17 -9.73
N LEU A 289 0.25 -16.35 -10.34
CA LEU A 289 -0.96 -17.15 -10.46
C LEU A 289 -1.06 -18.14 -9.30
N HIS A 290 -1.87 -17.83 -8.30
CA HIS A 290 -2.23 -18.74 -7.22
C HIS A 290 -3.33 -19.70 -7.70
N SER A 291 -3.00 -20.52 -8.67
CA SER A 291 -3.95 -21.39 -9.38
C SER A 291 -3.36 -22.80 -9.55
N CYS A 292 -4.16 -23.82 -9.29
CA CYS A 292 -3.72 -25.19 -9.35
C CYS A 292 -3.10 -25.54 -10.71
N SER A 293 -1.86 -26.03 -10.70
CA SER A 293 -1.15 -26.55 -11.88
C SER A 293 -1.04 -25.57 -13.07
N ALA A 294 -1.08 -24.26 -12.83
CA ALA A 294 -1.20 -23.24 -13.89
C ALA A 294 0.10 -22.99 -14.70
N SER A 295 1.16 -23.79 -14.52
CA SER A 295 2.46 -23.53 -15.16
C SER A 295 2.43 -23.62 -16.69
N LYS A 296 1.61 -24.48 -17.27
CA LYS A 296 1.46 -24.58 -18.73
C LYS A 296 0.77 -23.34 -19.30
N PHE A 297 -0.30 -22.89 -18.66
CA PHE A 297 -0.99 -21.64 -18.99
C PHE A 297 -0.03 -20.46 -18.89
N ALA A 298 0.69 -20.32 -17.76
CA ALA A 298 1.67 -19.26 -17.56
C ALA A 298 2.73 -19.21 -18.68
N LYS A 299 3.26 -20.36 -19.09
CA LYS A 299 4.22 -20.47 -20.19
C LYS A 299 3.61 -20.00 -21.50
N ALA A 300 2.40 -20.45 -21.83
CA ALA A 300 1.70 -20.07 -23.07
C ALA A 300 1.42 -18.58 -23.12
N ILE A 301 0.89 -18.00 -22.05
CA ILE A 301 0.60 -16.55 -21.95
C ILE A 301 1.87 -15.71 -22.08
N SER A 302 2.94 -16.10 -21.38
CA SER A 302 4.22 -15.36 -21.41
C SER A 302 4.89 -15.32 -22.79
N ASN A 303 4.49 -16.18 -23.72
CA ASN A 303 4.99 -16.20 -25.09
C ASN A 303 4.29 -15.18 -26.02
N SER A 304 3.23 -14.57 -25.57
CA SER A 304 2.51 -13.55 -26.35
C SER A 304 3.19 -12.19 -26.26
N LYS A 305 3.28 -11.48 -27.38
CA LYS A 305 3.79 -10.08 -27.43
C LYS A 305 3.05 -9.14 -26.48
N LYS A 306 1.81 -9.44 -26.14
CA LYS A 306 1.01 -8.67 -25.17
C LYS A 306 1.60 -8.69 -23.75
N PHE A 307 2.43 -9.70 -23.47
CA PHE A 307 3.10 -9.92 -22.19
C PHE A 307 4.62 -9.73 -22.26
N ASP A 308 5.10 -8.94 -23.23
CA ASP A 308 6.51 -8.55 -23.27
C ASP A 308 6.90 -7.84 -21.96
N ASN A 309 8.09 -8.19 -21.43
CA ASN A 309 8.58 -7.74 -20.12
C ASN A 309 7.71 -8.13 -18.91
N VAL A 310 6.79 -9.07 -19.06
CA VAL A 310 6.03 -9.62 -17.95
C VAL A 310 6.63 -10.95 -17.50
N ILE A 311 6.90 -11.08 -16.21
CA ILE A 311 7.25 -12.35 -15.58
C ILE A 311 5.97 -12.99 -15.05
N ILE A 312 5.66 -14.20 -15.46
CA ILE A 312 4.50 -14.94 -14.96
C ILE A 312 4.99 -16.11 -14.10
N ILE A 313 4.60 -16.14 -12.85
CA ILE A 313 4.95 -17.18 -11.88
C ILE A 313 3.73 -18.04 -11.63
N ALA A 314 3.87 -19.34 -11.77
CA ALA A 314 2.77 -20.29 -11.59
C ALA A 314 3.25 -21.66 -11.06
N PRO A 315 2.40 -22.39 -10.32
CA PRO A 315 2.72 -23.67 -9.75
C PRO A 315 2.55 -24.80 -10.76
N THR A 316 3.33 -25.86 -10.60
CA THR A 316 3.22 -27.11 -11.40
C THR A 316 2.23 -28.12 -10.83
N THR A 317 1.82 -27.94 -9.57
CA THR A 317 0.90 -28.82 -8.83
C THR A 317 -0.23 -28.03 -8.18
N PRO A 318 -1.25 -28.68 -7.64
CA PRO A 318 -2.27 -28.01 -6.85
C PRO A 318 -1.70 -27.12 -5.74
N VAL A 319 -2.35 -26.00 -5.49
CA VAL A 319 -1.98 -25.02 -4.48
C VAL A 319 -2.99 -25.09 -3.34
N ASN A 320 -2.49 -25.17 -2.12
CA ASN A 320 -3.30 -25.02 -0.92
C ASN A 320 -2.91 -23.75 -0.17
N VAL A 321 -3.90 -23.12 0.44
CA VAL A 321 -3.70 -22.01 1.38
C VAL A 321 -3.88 -22.55 2.78
N THR A 322 -2.85 -22.43 3.62
CA THR A 322 -2.92 -22.91 5.01
C THR A 322 -3.49 -21.85 5.95
N THR A 323 -4.44 -22.27 6.75
CA THR A 323 -5.00 -21.51 7.89
C THR A 323 -4.56 -22.14 9.21
N GLY A 324 -3.29 -22.42 9.42
CA GLY A 324 -2.80 -23.20 10.57
C GLY A 324 -2.89 -22.45 11.90
N LYS A 325 -3.53 -23.08 12.90
CA LYS A 325 -3.65 -22.58 14.28
C LYS A 325 -2.33 -22.49 15.07
N ASN A 326 -1.25 -23.10 14.61
CA ASN A 326 0.03 -23.20 15.33
C ASN A 326 1.26 -22.81 14.53
N THR A 327 1.11 -22.27 13.35
CA THR A 327 2.22 -21.73 12.56
C THR A 327 2.13 -20.23 12.52
N LYS A 328 3.26 -19.59 12.81
CA LYS A 328 3.46 -18.15 12.58
C LYS A 328 2.83 -17.81 11.24
N SER A 329 1.94 -16.85 11.21
CA SER A 329 1.10 -16.43 10.09
C SER A 329 1.81 -16.51 8.73
N TYR A 330 1.59 -17.57 8.01
CA TYR A 330 2.01 -17.71 6.62
C TYR A 330 0.87 -17.23 5.74
N LEU A 331 0.99 -16.01 5.30
CA LEU A 331 0.20 -15.46 4.21
C LEU A 331 0.82 -15.98 2.90
N GLY A 332 0.46 -17.18 2.48
CA GLY A 332 0.98 -17.73 1.25
C GLY A 332 0.27 -19.01 0.85
N SER A 333 0.25 -19.26 -0.44
CA SER A 333 -0.10 -20.57 -0.99
C SER A 333 1.14 -21.47 -0.97
N TYR A 334 0.99 -22.72 -0.56
CA TYR A 334 2.05 -23.70 -0.65
C TYR A 334 1.66 -24.84 -1.59
N LEU A 335 2.67 -25.50 -2.15
CA LEU A 335 2.48 -26.59 -3.09
C LEU A 335 2.25 -27.91 -2.36
N THR A 336 1.41 -28.77 -2.95
CA THR A 336 1.27 -30.16 -2.55
C THR A 336 2.13 -31.07 -3.42
N ASN A 337 2.48 -32.26 -2.93
CA ASN A 337 3.17 -33.31 -3.70
C ASN A 337 4.50 -32.87 -4.33
N ASN A 338 5.36 -32.20 -3.58
CA ASN A 338 6.68 -31.77 -4.03
C ASN A 338 6.68 -30.94 -5.34
N GLY A 339 5.60 -30.23 -5.62
CA GLY A 339 5.53 -29.33 -6.76
C GLY A 339 6.52 -28.17 -6.65
N ILE A 340 6.71 -27.50 -7.76
CA ILE A 340 7.59 -26.34 -7.86
C ILE A 340 6.82 -25.15 -8.44
N TRP A 341 7.25 -23.96 -8.06
CA TRP A 341 6.86 -22.72 -8.72
C TRP A 341 7.82 -22.47 -9.88
N LYS A 342 7.28 -22.16 -11.04
CA LYS A 342 8.05 -21.83 -12.23
C LYS A 342 7.76 -20.40 -12.66
N SER A 343 8.80 -19.69 -13.07
CA SER A 343 8.67 -18.35 -13.66
C SER A 343 8.99 -18.38 -15.14
N TYR A 344 8.17 -17.68 -15.91
CA TYR A 344 8.24 -17.63 -17.35
C TYR A 344 8.33 -16.19 -17.84
N LYS A 345 9.17 -15.96 -18.86
CA LYS A 345 9.23 -14.71 -19.61
C LYS A 345 9.46 -15.04 -21.08
N ASN A 346 8.68 -14.42 -21.98
CA ASN A 346 8.77 -14.64 -23.42
C ASN A 346 8.75 -16.12 -23.81
N GLY A 347 7.86 -16.91 -23.20
CA GLY A 347 7.69 -18.34 -23.45
C GLY A 347 8.80 -19.26 -22.89
N ARG A 348 9.81 -18.70 -22.23
CA ARG A 348 10.95 -19.45 -21.66
C ARG A 348 10.85 -19.49 -20.15
N GLU A 349 11.17 -20.63 -19.58
CA GLU A 349 11.36 -20.78 -18.14
C GLU A 349 12.66 -20.07 -17.74
N ILE A 350 12.57 -19.13 -16.79
CA ILE A 350 13.73 -18.37 -16.31
C ILE A 350 14.21 -18.85 -14.95
N LYS A 351 13.31 -19.40 -14.11
CA LYS A 351 13.69 -19.94 -12.80
C LYS A 351 12.65 -20.95 -12.32
N SER A 352 13.13 -22.04 -11.69
CA SER A 352 12.32 -22.96 -10.90
C SER A 352 12.63 -22.75 -9.42
N LEU A 353 11.59 -22.73 -8.60
CA LEU A 353 11.69 -22.52 -7.16
C LEU A 353 11.00 -23.67 -6.45
N THR A 354 11.75 -24.42 -5.67
CA THR A 354 11.19 -25.39 -4.74
C THR A 354 10.68 -24.63 -3.51
N TYR A 355 9.41 -24.79 -3.20
CA TYR A 355 8.87 -24.34 -1.93
C TYR A 355 9.28 -25.32 -0.84
N GLY A 356 10.33 -24.99 -0.11
CA GLY A 356 10.58 -25.52 1.21
C GLY A 356 10.01 -24.54 2.21
N THR A 357 8.93 -24.93 2.77
CA THR A 357 8.54 -24.67 4.15
C THR A 357 8.51 -23.24 4.67
N TYR A 358 8.62 -22.14 4.20
CA TYR A 358 8.50 -20.90 5.01
C TYR A 358 8.73 -19.56 4.32
N ASP A 359 8.92 -19.52 3.02
CA ASP A 359 9.15 -18.24 2.39
C ASP A 359 7.88 -17.66 1.76
N TYR A 360 7.58 -16.44 2.16
CA TYR A 360 6.55 -15.60 1.59
C TYR A 360 6.70 -15.54 0.05
N PRO A 361 5.63 -15.65 -0.76
CA PRO A 361 5.73 -15.52 -2.21
C PRO A 361 6.45 -14.25 -2.69
N GLY A 362 6.46 -13.19 -1.89
CA GLY A 362 7.28 -12.01 -2.11
C GLY A 362 8.79 -12.25 -2.12
N SER A 363 9.29 -13.33 -1.48
CA SER A 363 10.71 -13.72 -1.53
C SER A 363 11.09 -14.47 -2.81
N ILE A 364 10.10 -14.89 -3.60
CA ILE A 364 10.29 -15.60 -4.87
C ILE A 364 10.66 -14.65 -6.00
N TYR A 365 10.38 -13.36 -5.83
CA TYR A 365 10.63 -12.39 -6.88
C TYR A 365 12.13 -12.33 -7.16
N PRO A 366 12.57 -12.61 -8.39
CA PRO A 366 13.92 -12.28 -8.76
C PRO A 366 14.06 -10.77 -8.58
N ARG A 367 14.84 -10.34 -7.63
CA ARG A 367 15.33 -8.95 -7.61
C ARG A 367 16.08 -8.78 -8.92
N ILE A 368 15.46 -8.00 -9.80
CA ILE A 368 16.08 -7.56 -11.06
C ILE A 368 17.11 -6.50 -10.71
#